data_cb97bf6640252d5dd9bada60e8840427
#
_entry.id   cb97bf6640252d5dd9bada60e8840427
#
_cell.length_a   1.000
_cell.length_b   1.000
_cell.length_c   1.000
_cell.angle_alpha   90.00
_cell.angle_beta   90.00
_cell.angle_gamma   90.00
#
_symmetry.space_group_name_H-M   'P 1'
#
loop_
_entity.id
_entity.type
_entity.pdbx_description
1 polymer ?
#
loop_
_entity_poly.entity_id
_entity_poly.type
_entity_poly.pdbx_seq_one_letter_code
_entity_poly.pdbx_strand_id
1 'polypeptide(L)'
;MKGAIPLVNSEKRKQLIIDTCILAGKIMLESGSEVYRTEDTITRIAANAGEPESVCYTTATGIFVGFRSSNYTQLENIPQRSINLEKVSLVNQLSREFAQKEITLPELYQRLTLLETDTPTFSISLRLRSEEHTS
;
A
#
# COMPACT_ATOMS: atom_id res chain seq x y z
N MET A 1 -0.14 -2.67 32.97
CA MET A 1 -1.03 -1.79 32.51
C MET A 1 -1.73 -2.21 31.27
N LYS A 2 -2.98 -2.12 31.38
CA LYS A 2 -3.75 -2.52 30.33
C LYS A 2 -3.61 -1.54 29.21
N GLY A 3 -3.52 -1.92 28.10
CA GLY A 3 -3.34 -1.04 27.01
C GLY A 3 -1.92 -0.73 26.66
N ALA A 4 -0.98 -1.10 27.50
CA ALA A 4 0.40 -0.90 27.14
C ALA A 4 0.80 -1.92 26.10
N ILE A 5 1.30 -1.45 24.97
CA ILE A 5 1.77 -2.31 23.93
C ILE A 5 3.27 -2.45 24.05
N PRO A 6 3.80 -3.66 24.10
CA PRO A 6 5.25 -3.81 24.18
C PRO A 6 5.93 -3.05 23.05
N LEU A 7 7.08 -2.48 23.35
CA LEU A 7 7.79 -1.68 22.38
C LEU A 7 8.05 -2.46 21.09
N VAL A 8 8.36 -3.74 21.21
CA VAL A 8 8.62 -4.59 20.06
C VAL A 8 7.38 -4.68 19.17
N ASN A 9 6.20 -4.86 19.76
CA ASN A 9 4.98 -4.94 18.97
C ASN A 9 4.65 -3.60 18.32
N SER A 10 4.90 -2.51 19.03
CA SER A 10 4.66 -1.20 18.49
C SER A 10 5.57 -0.91 17.31
N GLU A 11 6.83 -1.31 17.41
CA GLU A 11 7.78 -1.11 16.33
C GLU A 11 7.45 -2.00 15.14
N LYS A 12 7.04 -3.24 15.40
CA LYS A 12 6.63 -4.12 14.31
C LYS A 12 5.43 -3.56 13.57
N ARG A 13 4.50 -2.99 14.30
CA ARG A 13 3.34 -2.40 13.65
C ARG A 13 3.74 -1.21 12.79
N LYS A 14 4.61 -0.34 13.30
CA LYS A 14 5.07 0.80 12.52
C LYS A 14 5.80 0.35 11.27
N GLN A 15 6.60 -0.69 11.38
CA GLN A 15 7.29 -1.24 10.23
C GLN A 15 6.28 -1.77 9.21
N LEU A 16 5.26 -2.46 9.67
CA LEU A 16 4.23 -2.97 8.77
C LEU A 16 3.48 -1.84 8.08
N ILE A 17 3.18 -0.78 8.82
CA ILE A 17 2.50 0.36 8.21
C ILE A 17 3.34 0.95 7.09
N ILE A 18 4.61 1.16 7.35
CA ILE A 18 5.46 1.80 6.36
C ILE A 18 5.71 0.88 5.17
N ASP A 19 5.88 -0.42 5.43
CA ASP A 19 6.05 -1.39 4.35
C ASP A 19 4.82 -1.46 3.48
N THR A 20 3.64 -1.39 4.09
CA THR A 20 2.37 -1.42 3.35
C THR A 20 2.23 -0.17 2.50
N CYS A 21 2.55 0.98 3.07
CA CYS A 21 2.49 2.25 2.33
C CYS A 21 3.44 2.24 1.13
N ILE A 22 4.66 1.79 1.35
CA ILE A 22 5.65 1.72 0.28
C ILE A 22 5.20 0.77 -0.81
N LEU A 23 4.68 -0.39 -0.42
CA LEU A 23 4.24 -1.39 -1.39
C LEU A 23 3.08 -0.86 -2.24
N ALA A 24 2.10 -0.23 -1.60
CA ALA A 24 0.98 0.34 -2.35
C ALA A 24 1.47 1.41 -3.33
N GLY A 25 2.34 2.30 -2.86
CA GLY A 25 2.87 3.35 -3.71
C GLY A 25 3.70 2.81 -4.87
N LYS A 26 4.51 1.80 -4.58
CA LYS A 26 5.33 1.18 -5.60
C LYS A 26 4.47 0.57 -6.71
N ILE A 27 3.45 -0.19 -6.34
CA ILE A 27 2.57 -0.79 -7.32
C ILE A 27 1.90 0.29 -8.18
N MET A 28 1.43 1.36 -7.54
CA MET A 28 0.74 2.42 -8.27
C MET A 28 1.68 3.14 -9.23
N LEU A 29 2.87 3.52 -8.78
CA LEU A 29 3.79 4.23 -9.67
C LEU A 29 4.29 3.33 -10.79
N GLU A 30 4.60 2.08 -10.49
CA GLU A 30 5.02 1.14 -11.53
C GLU A 30 3.92 0.92 -12.55
N SER A 31 2.69 1.10 -12.14
CA SER A 31 1.53 0.87 -12.99
C SER A 31 1.02 2.14 -13.67
N GLY A 32 1.75 3.23 -13.55
CA GLY A 32 1.43 4.44 -14.30
C GLY A 32 0.57 5.46 -13.58
N SER A 33 0.36 5.31 -12.29
CA SER A 33 -0.44 6.27 -11.53
C SER A 33 0.30 7.61 -11.46
N GLU A 34 -0.47 8.68 -11.37
CA GLU A 34 0.09 10.01 -11.17
C GLU A 34 0.68 10.14 -9.77
N VAL A 35 1.71 10.97 -9.67
CA VAL A 35 2.43 11.13 -8.41
C VAL A 35 1.49 11.56 -7.29
N TYR A 36 0.66 12.57 -7.54
CA TYR A 36 -0.18 13.07 -6.46
C TYR A 36 -1.25 12.06 -6.03
N ARG A 37 -1.73 11.21 -6.94
CA ARG A 37 -2.68 10.17 -6.57
C ARG A 37 -2.01 9.12 -5.71
N THR A 38 -0.79 8.79 -6.04
CA THR A 38 -0.01 7.84 -5.25
C THR A 38 0.21 8.37 -3.85
N GLU A 39 0.61 9.64 -3.73
CA GLU A 39 0.82 10.25 -2.42
C GLU A 39 -0.47 10.27 -1.61
N ASP A 40 -1.58 10.58 -2.25
CA ASP A 40 -2.86 10.62 -1.55
C ASP A 40 -3.23 9.24 -1.00
N THR A 41 -3.04 8.20 -1.79
CA THR A 41 -3.33 6.84 -1.34
C THR A 41 -2.42 6.43 -0.19
N ILE A 42 -1.13 6.72 -0.29
CA ILE A 42 -0.17 6.40 0.76
C ILE A 42 -0.56 7.07 2.06
N THR A 43 -0.87 8.38 2.02
CA THR A 43 -1.19 9.09 3.24
C THR A 43 -2.51 8.63 3.83
N ARG A 44 -3.47 8.22 3.00
CA ARG A 44 -4.72 7.66 3.52
C ARG A 44 -4.50 6.33 4.22
N ILE A 45 -3.69 5.46 3.64
CA ILE A 45 -3.38 4.19 4.27
C ILE A 45 -2.68 4.43 5.61
N ALA A 46 -1.70 5.32 5.63
CA ALA A 46 -0.99 5.63 6.86
C ALA A 46 -1.94 6.15 7.93
N ALA A 47 -2.80 7.09 7.58
CA ALA A 47 -3.74 7.67 8.53
C ALA A 47 -4.70 6.63 9.07
N ASN A 48 -5.24 5.78 8.18
CA ASN A 48 -6.17 4.74 8.61
C ASN A 48 -5.50 3.66 9.44
N ALA A 49 -4.19 3.53 9.33
CA ALA A 49 -3.43 2.58 10.14
C ALA A 49 -2.99 3.17 11.48
N GLY A 50 -3.23 4.46 11.70
CA GLY A 50 -2.92 5.09 12.97
C GLY A 50 -1.78 6.09 12.92
N GLU A 51 -1.30 6.47 11.73
CA GLU A 51 -0.22 7.44 11.56
C GLU A 51 -0.71 8.63 10.76
N PRO A 52 -1.49 9.52 11.37
CA PRO A 52 -2.09 10.63 10.62
C PRO A 52 -1.08 11.69 10.20
N GLU A 53 0.09 11.74 10.83
CA GLU A 53 1.10 12.73 10.50
C GLU A 53 2.25 12.11 9.72
N SER A 54 1.90 11.45 8.63
CA SER A 54 2.91 10.88 7.76
C SER A 54 3.41 11.95 6.79
N VAL A 55 4.63 11.73 6.31
CA VAL A 55 5.24 12.57 5.28
C VAL A 55 5.51 11.65 4.10
N CYS A 56 5.09 12.07 2.92
CA CYS A 56 5.27 11.25 1.74
C CYS A 56 5.75 12.13 0.59
N TYR A 57 6.86 11.75 -0.02
CA TYR A 57 7.36 12.39 -1.23
C TYR A 57 7.53 11.33 -2.28
N THR A 58 6.94 11.56 -3.44
CA THR A 58 7.12 10.64 -4.55
C THR A 58 7.60 11.42 -5.77
N THR A 59 8.40 10.74 -6.56
CA THR A 59 8.84 11.22 -7.86
C THR A 59 8.60 10.09 -8.86
N ALA A 60 8.98 10.31 -10.10
CA ALA A 60 8.82 9.26 -11.10
C ALA A 60 9.66 8.03 -10.78
N THR A 61 10.72 8.18 -9.98
CA THR A 61 11.67 7.09 -9.76
C THR A 61 11.86 6.71 -8.30
N GLY A 62 11.12 7.31 -7.37
CA GLY A 62 11.31 6.95 -5.97
C GLY A 62 10.17 7.38 -5.08
N ILE A 63 10.08 6.72 -3.94
CA ILE A 63 9.09 7.01 -2.91
C ILE A 63 9.79 7.15 -1.58
N PHE A 64 9.45 8.20 -0.84
CA PHE A 64 9.91 8.39 0.52
C PHE A 64 8.70 8.50 1.43
N VAL A 65 8.65 7.68 2.48
CA VAL A 65 7.59 7.74 3.48
C VAL A 65 8.21 7.83 4.85
N GLY A 66 7.69 8.72 5.68
CA GLY A 66 8.14 8.84 7.06
C GLY A 66 7.00 9.23 7.97
N PHE A 67 7.19 9.01 9.25
CA PHE A 67 6.21 9.38 10.28
C PHE A 67 6.81 10.46 11.16
N ARG A 68 6.05 11.56 11.36
CA ARG A 68 6.55 12.63 12.23
C ARG A 68 6.63 12.19 13.68
N SER A 69 5.81 11.21 14.05
CA SER A 69 5.73 10.77 15.44
C SER A 69 6.86 9.83 15.82
N SER A 70 7.71 9.44 14.90
CA SER A 70 8.79 8.50 15.20
C SER A 70 9.89 8.68 14.17
N ASN A 71 10.97 7.89 14.32
CA ASN A 71 12.09 7.98 13.40
C ASN A 71 11.97 7.00 12.23
N TYR A 72 10.79 6.46 12.00
CA TYR A 72 10.61 5.50 10.92
C TYR A 72 10.51 6.23 9.60
N THR A 73 11.42 5.92 8.72
CA THR A 73 11.41 6.42 7.35
C THR A 73 11.82 5.29 6.42
N GLN A 74 11.34 5.37 5.18
CA GLN A 74 11.66 4.35 4.20
C GLN A 74 11.75 5.00 2.83
N LEU A 75 12.75 4.60 2.06
CA LEU A 75 12.95 5.08 0.71
C LEU A 75 12.94 3.88 -0.22
N GLU A 76 12.21 3.98 -1.30
CA GLU A 76 12.12 2.88 -2.26
C GLU A 76 12.35 3.42 -3.66
N ASN A 77 13.18 2.70 -4.42
CA ASN A 77 13.48 3.04 -5.80
C ASN A 77 12.45 2.41 -6.71
N ILE A 78 12.01 3.15 -7.73
CA ILE A 78 11.04 2.65 -8.70
C ILE A 78 11.76 2.54 -10.05
N PRO A 79 12.33 1.38 -10.35
CA PRO A 79 13.18 1.27 -11.54
C PRO A 79 12.41 1.16 -12.85
N GLN A 80 11.17 0.71 -12.81
CA GLN A 80 10.41 0.48 -14.03
C GLN A 80 9.02 1.04 -13.93
N ARG A 81 8.47 1.44 -15.06
CA ARG A 81 7.11 1.92 -15.14
C ARG A 81 6.44 1.33 -16.36
N SER A 82 5.16 1.05 -16.24
CA SER A 82 4.33 0.63 -17.34
C SER A 82 2.93 1.16 -17.08
N ILE A 83 2.03 0.91 -18.01
CA ILE A 83 0.65 1.33 -17.84
C ILE A 83 -0.18 0.11 -17.50
N ASN A 84 -0.74 0.12 -16.30
CA ASN A 84 -1.61 -0.97 -15.85
C ASN A 84 -2.68 -0.38 -14.95
N LEU A 85 -3.69 0.21 -15.58
CA LEU A 85 -4.72 0.92 -14.83
C LEU A 85 -5.54 -0.01 -13.97
N GLU A 86 -5.62 -1.28 -14.32
CA GLU A 86 -6.34 -2.23 -13.50
C GLU A 86 -5.66 -2.41 -12.15
N LYS A 87 -4.32 -2.51 -12.13
CA LYS A 87 -3.60 -2.60 -10.86
C LYS A 87 -3.80 -1.36 -10.02
N VAL A 88 -3.77 -0.17 -10.64
CA VAL A 88 -4.03 1.06 -9.92
C VAL A 88 -5.41 1.03 -9.27
N SER A 89 -6.40 0.58 -10.04
CA SER A 89 -7.76 0.50 -9.53
C SER A 89 -7.87 -0.48 -8.35
N LEU A 90 -7.16 -1.60 -8.43
CA LEU A 90 -7.21 -2.60 -7.38
C LEU A 90 -6.54 -2.09 -6.10
N VAL A 91 -5.43 -1.35 -6.23
CA VAL A 91 -4.81 -0.75 -5.04
C VAL A 91 -5.79 0.24 -4.39
N ASN A 92 -6.45 1.07 -5.20
CA ASN A 92 -7.42 2.01 -4.67
C ASN A 92 -8.57 1.30 -3.97
N GLN A 93 -9.04 0.20 -4.54
CA GLN A 93 -10.11 -0.57 -3.92
C GLN A 93 -9.67 -1.15 -2.58
N LEU A 94 -8.47 -1.72 -2.52
CA LEU A 94 -7.95 -2.26 -1.27
C LEU A 94 -7.79 -1.16 -0.22
N SER A 95 -7.35 0.02 -0.64
CA SER A 95 -7.23 1.14 0.28
C SER A 95 -8.59 1.52 0.87
N ARG A 96 -9.64 1.51 0.05
CA ARG A 96 -10.97 1.82 0.53
C ARG A 96 -11.49 0.75 1.49
N GLU A 97 -11.23 -0.53 1.17
CA GLU A 97 -11.66 -1.61 2.06
C GLU A 97 -10.97 -1.49 3.41
N PHE A 98 -9.70 -1.11 3.39
CA PHE A 98 -8.97 -0.90 4.63
C PHE A 98 -9.54 0.30 5.41
N ALA A 99 -9.86 1.37 4.71
CA ALA A 99 -10.44 2.56 5.35
C ALA A 99 -11.78 2.23 6.01
N GLN A 100 -12.54 1.33 5.42
CA GLN A 100 -13.84 0.94 5.94
C GLN A 100 -13.74 -0.20 6.95
N LYS A 101 -12.53 -0.61 7.28
CA LYS A 101 -12.25 -1.66 8.25
C LYS A 101 -12.78 -3.03 7.81
N GLU A 102 -12.88 -3.22 6.52
CA GLU A 102 -13.28 -4.51 5.96
C GLU A 102 -12.13 -5.48 5.90
N ILE A 103 -10.91 -4.97 5.85
CA ILE A 103 -9.71 -5.80 5.94
C ILE A 103 -8.77 -5.18 6.96
N THR A 104 -7.92 -6.02 7.56
CA THR A 104 -6.93 -5.56 8.52
C THR A 104 -5.66 -5.12 7.80
N LEU A 105 -4.75 -4.49 8.54
CA LEU A 105 -3.47 -4.06 7.97
C LEU A 105 -2.66 -5.25 7.44
N PRO A 106 -2.51 -6.36 8.18
CA PRO A 106 -1.82 -7.52 7.62
C PRO A 106 -2.48 -8.05 6.36
N GLU A 107 -3.81 -8.04 6.32
CA GLU A 107 -4.52 -8.49 5.13
C GLU A 107 -4.27 -7.56 3.95
N LEU A 108 -4.26 -6.26 4.20
CA LEU A 108 -3.95 -5.31 3.15
C LEU A 108 -2.56 -5.56 2.59
N TYR A 109 -1.57 -5.73 3.47
CA TYR A 109 -0.21 -5.99 3.02
C TYR A 109 -0.14 -7.27 2.19
N GLN A 110 -0.82 -8.32 2.66
CA GLN A 110 -0.80 -9.59 1.96
C GLN A 110 -1.42 -9.48 0.57
N ARG A 111 -2.55 -8.79 0.47
CA ARG A 111 -3.22 -8.64 -0.82
C ARG A 111 -2.41 -7.78 -1.77
N LEU A 112 -1.75 -6.75 -1.25
CA LEU A 112 -0.86 -5.94 -2.09
C LEU A 112 0.32 -6.76 -2.57
N THR A 113 0.87 -7.63 -1.72
CA THR A 113 1.96 -8.49 -2.12
C THR A 113 1.56 -9.41 -3.26
N LEU A 114 0.37 -9.99 -3.17
CA LEU A 114 -0.13 -10.84 -4.23
C LEU A 114 -0.31 -10.04 -5.53
N LEU A 115 -0.81 -8.83 -5.41
CA LEU A 115 -1.02 -7.99 -6.57
C LEU A 115 0.30 -7.62 -7.24
N GLU A 116 1.32 -7.37 -6.44
CA GLU A 116 2.63 -7.01 -6.99
C GLU A 116 3.24 -8.16 -7.76
N THR A 117 3.11 -9.38 -7.25
CA THR A 117 3.73 -10.53 -7.89
C THR A 117 2.99 -11.01 -9.11
N ASP A 118 1.75 -10.57 -9.29
CA ASP A 118 0.96 -10.93 -10.45
C ASP A 118 1.30 -9.99 -11.58
N THR A 119 2.21 -10.41 -12.44
CA THR A 119 2.77 -9.50 -13.40
C THR A 119 1.87 -9.11 -14.54
N PRO A 120 1.26 -10.01 -15.28
CA PRO A 120 0.46 -9.54 -16.43
C PRO A 120 -0.92 -9.12 -15.98
N THR A 121 -1.34 -7.93 -16.39
CA THR A 121 -2.69 -7.46 -16.15
C THR A 121 -3.72 -8.45 -16.61
N PHE A 122 -3.45 -9.02 -17.76
CA PHE A 122 -4.37 -9.96 -18.35
C PHE A 122 -4.60 -11.17 -17.44
N SER A 123 -3.54 -11.68 -16.82
CA SER A 123 -3.67 -12.80 -15.91
C SER A 123 -4.50 -12.45 -14.68
N ILE A 124 -4.30 -11.27 -14.12
CA ILE A 124 -5.08 -10.84 -12.97
C ILE A 124 -6.54 -10.76 -13.33
N SER A 125 -6.83 -10.16 -14.47
CA SER A 125 -8.20 -10.00 -14.92
C SER A 125 -8.88 -11.35 -15.14
N LEU A 126 -8.18 -12.29 -15.76
CA LEU A 126 -8.72 -13.61 -15.98
C LEU A 126 -9.01 -14.34 -14.68
N ARG A 127 -8.11 -14.22 -13.71
CA ARG A 127 -8.31 -14.89 -12.45
C ARG A 127 -9.51 -14.36 -11.70
N LEU A 128 -9.70 -13.06 -11.71
CA LEU A 128 -10.85 -12.47 -11.05
C LEU A 128 -12.14 -12.95 -11.70
N ARG A 129 -12.16 -13.02 -13.02
CA ARG A 129 -13.34 -13.52 -13.70
C ARG A 129 -13.61 -14.97 -13.38
N SER A 130 -12.56 -15.78 -13.34
CA SER A 130 -12.73 -17.19 -13.02
C SER A 130 -13.36 -17.36 -11.65
N GLU A 131 -12.90 -16.58 -10.69
CA GLU A 131 -13.46 -16.66 -9.35
C GLU A 131 -14.92 -16.28 -9.33
N GLU A 132 -15.29 -15.26 -10.09
CA GLU A 132 -16.68 -14.86 -10.16
C GLU A 132 -17.54 -15.95 -10.78
N HIS A 133 -17.02 -16.61 -11.79
CA HIS A 133 -17.77 -17.67 -12.45
C HIS A 133 -17.93 -18.90 -11.59
N THR A 134 -16.98 -19.17 -10.73
CA THR A 134 -17.07 -20.36 -9.90
C THR A 134 -17.88 -20.16 -8.64
N SER A 135 -18.12 -18.94 -8.30
CA SER A 135 -18.96 -18.68 -7.14
C SER A 135 -20.41 -18.59 -7.53
#